data_c6fe0cfd5957dac48554568159681367
#
_entry.id   c6fe0cfd5957dac48554568159681367
#
_cell.length_a   1.000
_cell.length_b   1.000
_cell.length_c   1.000
_cell.angle_alpha   90.00
_cell.angle_beta   90.00
_cell.angle_gamma   90.00
#
_symmetry.space_group_name_H-M   'P 1'
#
loop_
_entity.id
_entity.type
_entity.pdbx_description
1 polymer ?
#
loop_
_entity_poly.entity_id
_entity_poly.type
_entity_poly.pdbx_seq_one_letter_code
_entity_poly.pdbx_strand_id
1 'polypeptide(L)'
;KLENSSRYQTVFSEINGSVRAPTAGLHFTQDLIEKLEKKGVKIEKVLLHVGLGTFKGVETENILDHKMHSEFAQIEEDTANRLNQYKKEGKRIIAVGTTSVRTLESFGNPDNTISFGSKDTDIFIYPGYTWKFVDSIITNFHLPKSTLLMLISSFAGKEKVDEAYKYAVENKFRFFSFGDAMWIK
;
A
#
# COMPACT_ATOMS: atom_id res chain seq x y z
N LYS A 1 -12.91 22.63 -1.36
CA LYS A 1 -11.87 22.71 -2.43
C LYS A 1 -10.53 22.89 -1.74
N LEU A 2 -9.53 22.09 -2.10
CA LEU A 2 -8.15 22.30 -1.67
C LEU A 2 -7.67 23.64 -2.26
N GLU A 3 -7.21 24.55 -1.41
CA GLU A 3 -6.68 25.85 -1.83
C GLU A 3 -5.39 25.70 -2.65
N ASN A 4 -4.71 24.56 -2.52
CA ASN A 4 -3.48 24.25 -3.26
C ASN A 4 -3.50 22.76 -3.68
N SER A 5 -3.68 22.51 -4.97
CA SER A 5 -3.69 21.15 -5.55
C SER A 5 -2.35 20.43 -5.43
N SER A 6 -1.23 21.15 -5.29
CA SER A 6 0.10 20.54 -5.10
C SER A 6 0.21 19.74 -3.78
N ARG A 7 -0.62 20.05 -2.78
CA ARG A 7 -0.67 19.30 -1.52
C ARG A 7 -1.23 17.88 -1.67
N TYR A 8 -1.85 17.56 -2.80
CA TYR A 8 -2.36 16.22 -3.12
C TYR A 8 -1.39 15.42 -4.00
N GLN A 9 -0.21 15.94 -4.27
CA GLN A 9 0.85 15.24 -4.99
C GLN A 9 1.92 14.73 -4.02
N THR A 10 2.32 13.48 -4.20
CA THR A 10 3.42 12.89 -3.42
C THR A 10 4.76 13.16 -4.10
N VAL A 11 5.84 13.10 -3.36
CA VAL A 11 7.22 13.16 -3.90
C VAL A 11 7.54 12.01 -4.86
N PHE A 12 6.65 11.00 -4.95
CA PHE A 12 6.79 9.83 -5.82
C PHE A 12 5.96 9.93 -7.12
N SER A 13 5.22 11.03 -7.33
CA SER A 13 4.34 11.18 -8.49
C SER A 13 5.16 11.59 -9.73
N GLU A 14 5.47 10.63 -10.60
CA GLU A 14 6.23 10.87 -11.83
C GLU A 14 5.42 10.58 -13.10
N ILE A 15 4.41 9.71 -13.03
CA ILE A 15 3.64 9.28 -14.20
C ILE A 15 2.17 9.67 -14.03
N ASN A 16 1.64 10.40 -14.99
CA ASN A 16 0.22 10.74 -15.05
C ASN A 16 -0.61 9.51 -15.49
N GLY A 17 -1.81 9.35 -14.93
CA GLY A 17 -2.71 8.25 -15.31
C GLY A 17 -3.52 7.67 -14.15
N SER A 18 -3.20 7.99 -12.92
CA SER A 18 -3.99 7.61 -11.75
C SER A 18 -5.04 8.66 -11.41
N VAL A 19 -6.26 8.21 -11.08
CA VAL A 19 -7.36 9.10 -10.64
C VAL A 19 -7.12 9.63 -9.22
N ARG A 20 -6.24 8.97 -8.44
CA ARG A 20 -5.94 9.35 -7.05
C ARG A 20 -4.45 9.23 -6.73
N ALA A 21 -3.97 10.12 -5.86
CA ALA A 21 -2.62 10.04 -5.30
C ALA A 21 -2.51 8.91 -4.26
N PRO A 22 -1.36 8.21 -4.17
CA PRO A 22 -1.07 7.25 -3.10
C PRO A 22 -0.80 8.00 -1.78
N THR A 23 -1.86 8.34 -1.06
CA THR A 23 -1.85 9.33 0.04
C THR A 23 -0.95 8.96 1.23
N ALA A 24 -0.61 7.68 1.41
CA ALA A 24 0.41 7.28 2.38
C ALA A 24 1.80 7.87 2.04
N GLY A 25 2.08 8.12 0.77
CA GLY A 25 3.30 8.80 0.32
C GLY A 25 3.39 10.27 0.75
N LEU A 26 2.27 10.91 1.12
CA LEU A 26 2.26 12.30 1.62
C LEU A 26 2.97 12.47 2.97
N HIS A 27 3.16 11.39 3.73
CA HIS A 27 3.93 11.40 4.97
C HIS A 27 5.44 11.48 4.74
N PHE A 28 5.90 11.27 3.50
CA PHE A 28 7.31 11.32 3.12
C PHE A 28 7.61 12.66 2.44
N THR A 29 8.49 13.43 3.06
CA THR A 29 9.08 14.64 2.48
C THR A 29 10.40 14.29 1.82
N GLN A 30 10.88 15.13 0.90
CA GLN A 30 12.19 14.95 0.26
C GLN A 30 13.32 14.86 1.32
N ASP A 31 13.29 15.73 2.32
CA ASP A 31 14.24 15.71 3.43
C ASP A 31 14.23 14.40 4.24
N LEU A 32 13.03 13.81 4.47
CA LEU A 32 12.93 12.51 5.14
C LEU A 32 13.52 11.39 4.26
N ILE A 33 13.25 11.40 2.96
CA ILE A 33 13.81 10.43 2.02
C ILE A 33 15.33 10.48 2.04
N GLU A 34 15.93 11.67 1.90
CA GLU A 34 17.38 11.86 1.95
C GLU A 34 18.01 11.37 3.27
N LYS A 35 17.31 11.61 4.40
CA LYS A 35 17.77 11.10 5.71
C LYS A 35 17.71 9.57 5.80
N LEU A 36 16.70 8.94 5.20
CA LEU A 36 16.58 7.49 5.13
C LEU A 36 17.68 6.88 4.26
N GLU A 37 17.92 7.47 3.08
CA GLU A 37 18.97 7.02 2.16
C GLU A 37 20.37 7.14 2.78
N LYS A 38 20.66 8.25 3.48
CA LYS A 38 21.91 8.43 4.26
C LYS A 38 22.09 7.36 5.34
N LYS A 39 21.00 6.77 5.85
CA LYS A 39 21.02 5.62 6.77
C LYS A 39 21.10 4.26 6.07
N GLY A 40 21.21 4.23 4.75
CA GLY A 40 21.31 3.01 3.96
C GLY A 40 19.97 2.37 3.57
N VAL A 41 18.84 3.02 3.85
CA VAL A 41 17.53 2.57 3.36
C VAL A 41 17.48 2.79 1.84
N LYS A 42 17.02 1.77 1.12
CA LYS A 42 16.81 1.84 -0.33
C LYS A 42 15.36 2.17 -0.63
N ILE A 43 15.14 3.10 -1.54
CA ILE A 43 13.81 3.52 -1.97
C ILE A 43 13.59 3.01 -3.40
N GLU A 44 12.57 2.19 -3.58
CA GLU A 44 12.17 1.67 -4.89
C GLU A 44 10.77 2.14 -5.24
N LYS A 45 10.48 2.28 -6.52
CA LYS A 45 9.19 2.76 -7.02
C LYS A 45 8.50 1.67 -7.81
N VAL A 46 7.19 1.53 -7.58
CA VAL A 46 6.30 0.65 -8.33
C VAL A 46 5.09 1.45 -8.81
N LEU A 47 4.45 1.02 -9.89
CA LEU A 47 3.31 1.73 -10.48
C LEU A 47 2.01 0.95 -10.26
N LEU A 48 0.97 1.66 -9.84
CA LEU A 48 -0.41 1.22 -9.89
C LEU A 48 -1.30 2.38 -10.34
N HIS A 49 -2.05 2.20 -11.40
CA HIS A 49 -3.07 3.15 -11.83
C HIS A 49 -4.36 2.87 -11.06
N VAL A 50 -4.58 3.64 -10.00
CA VAL A 50 -5.75 3.48 -9.13
C VAL A 50 -7.00 4.00 -9.82
N GLY A 51 -7.98 3.11 -10.02
CA GLY A 51 -9.30 3.42 -10.56
C GLY A 51 -10.26 3.98 -9.49
N LEU A 52 -11.41 4.53 -9.94
CA LEU A 52 -12.45 5.07 -9.06
C LEU A 52 -13.09 4.00 -8.16
N GLY A 53 -13.09 2.75 -8.60
CA GLY A 53 -13.78 1.65 -7.91
C GLY A 53 -13.11 1.14 -6.64
N THR A 54 -11.81 1.37 -6.47
CA THR A 54 -11.02 0.84 -5.33
C THR A 54 -11.51 1.28 -3.96
N PHE A 55 -12.27 2.38 -3.89
CA PHE A 55 -12.77 2.96 -2.65
C PHE A 55 -14.27 2.74 -2.43
N LYS A 56 -14.94 1.99 -3.30
CA LYS A 56 -16.29 1.52 -2.98
C LYS A 56 -16.20 0.57 -1.78
N GLY A 57 -17.07 0.80 -0.81
CA GLY A 57 -17.24 -0.13 0.31
C GLY A 57 -17.64 -1.52 -0.21
N VAL A 58 -17.40 -2.52 0.61
CA VAL A 58 -17.95 -3.86 0.32
C VAL A 58 -19.45 -3.81 0.52
N GLU A 59 -20.21 -3.94 -0.56
CA GLU A 59 -21.68 -3.87 -0.58
C GLU A 59 -22.31 -5.26 -0.46
N THR A 60 -21.50 -6.34 -0.55
CA THR A 60 -21.95 -7.73 -0.48
C THR A 60 -21.98 -8.22 0.97
N GLU A 61 -22.96 -9.04 1.34
CA GLU A 61 -23.01 -9.69 2.66
C GLU A 61 -21.87 -10.70 2.84
N ASN A 62 -21.54 -11.42 1.77
CA ASN A 62 -20.39 -12.33 1.74
C ASN A 62 -19.23 -11.66 1.01
N ILE A 63 -18.07 -11.54 1.67
CA ILE A 63 -16.86 -10.95 1.11
C ILE A 63 -16.35 -11.69 -0.13
N LEU A 64 -16.62 -12.98 -0.26
CA LEU A 64 -16.22 -13.79 -1.42
C LEU A 64 -16.97 -13.42 -2.70
N ASP A 65 -18.12 -12.76 -2.58
CA ASP A 65 -18.92 -12.28 -3.71
C ASP A 65 -18.46 -10.88 -4.17
N HIS A 66 -17.56 -10.24 -3.41
CA HIS A 66 -17.04 -8.92 -3.77
C HIS A 66 -16.07 -9.02 -4.94
N LYS A 67 -16.37 -8.29 -6.01
CA LYS A 67 -15.50 -8.19 -7.19
C LYS A 67 -14.66 -6.92 -7.09
N MET A 68 -13.35 -7.10 -7.02
CA MET A 68 -12.40 -5.99 -7.12
C MET A 68 -12.39 -5.44 -8.54
N HIS A 69 -12.25 -4.12 -8.66
CA HIS A 69 -11.99 -3.49 -9.94
C HIS A 69 -10.57 -3.79 -10.40
N SER A 70 -10.42 -4.06 -11.68
CA SER A 70 -9.11 -4.25 -12.29
C SER A 70 -8.36 -2.92 -12.35
N GLU A 71 -7.08 -2.94 -12.01
CA GLU A 71 -6.16 -1.82 -12.02
C GLU A 71 -4.86 -2.23 -12.71
N PHE A 72 -4.31 -1.33 -13.53
CA PHE A 72 -3.05 -1.58 -14.20
C PHE A 72 -1.89 -1.44 -13.21
N ALA A 73 -1.06 -2.47 -13.11
CA ALA A 73 0.13 -2.53 -12.27
C ALA A 73 1.38 -2.80 -13.09
N GLN A 74 2.51 -2.19 -12.69
CA GLN A 74 3.79 -2.38 -13.36
C GLN A 74 4.96 -2.37 -12.37
N ILE A 75 5.92 -3.24 -12.61
CA ILE A 75 7.24 -3.26 -11.96
C ILE A 75 8.29 -3.36 -13.06
N GLU A 76 9.20 -2.39 -13.09
CA GLU A 76 10.33 -2.39 -14.01
C GLU A 76 11.32 -3.53 -13.66
N GLU A 77 11.99 -4.09 -14.68
CA GLU A 77 12.91 -5.21 -14.51
C GLU A 77 14.04 -4.91 -13.53
N ASP A 78 14.67 -3.76 -13.65
CA ASP A 78 15.72 -3.35 -12.73
C ASP A 78 15.26 -3.22 -11.28
N THR A 79 14.03 -2.70 -11.09
CA THR A 79 13.41 -2.61 -9.76
C THR A 79 13.16 -4.01 -9.16
N ALA A 80 12.59 -4.93 -9.94
CA ALA A 80 12.37 -6.31 -9.48
C ALA A 80 13.69 -7.02 -9.14
N ASN A 81 14.72 -6.83 -9.95
CA ASN A 81 16.05 -7.41 -9.72
C ASN A 81 16.66 -6.89 -8.41
N ARG A 82 16.58 -5.57 -8.14
CA ARG A 82 17.05 -4.99 -6.88
C ARG A 82 16.24 -5.46 -5.68
N LEU A 83 14.91 -5.51 -5.78
CA LEU A 83 14.03 -6.01 -4.74
C LEU A 83 14.33 -7.48 -4.39
N ASN A 84 14.54 -8.34 -5.40
CA ASN A 84 14.94 -9.72 -5.21
C ASN A 84 16.30 -9.84 -4.52
N GLN A 85 17.25 -8.97 -4.89
CA GLN A 85 18.56 -8.92 -4.25
C GLN A 85 18.45 -8.55 -2.78
N TYR A 86 17.62 -7.54 -2.44
CA TYR A 86 17.40 -7.14 -1.05
C TYR A 86 16.77 -8.26 -0.21
N LYS A 87 15.83 -9.02 -0.77
CA LYS A 87 15.28 -10.21 -0.11
C LYS A 87 16.34 -11.28 0.17
N LYS A 88 17.20 -11.58 -0.81
CA LYS A 88 18.33 -12.52 -0.63
C LYS A 88 19.30 -12.07 0.46
N GLU A 89 19.49 -10.77 0.61
CA GLU A 89 20.33 -10.17 1.65
C GLU A 89 19.62 -10.10 3.03
N GLY A 90 18.42 -10.65 3.16
CA GLY A 90 17.63 -10.62 4.41
C GLY A 90 17.07 -9.24 4.78
N LYS A 91 17.01 -8.31 3.83
CA LYS A 91 16.42 -6.99 4.07
C LYS A 91 14.90 -7.07 4.03
N ARG A 92 14.25 -6.25 4.84
CA ARG A 92 12.79 -6.15 4.90
C ARG A 92 12.25 -5.26 3.79
N ILE A 93 11.19 -5.70 3.14
CA ILE A 93 10.43 -4.92 2.17
C ILE A 93 9.28 -4.22 2.88
N ILE A 94 9.37 -2.90 2.95
CA ILE A 94 8.38 -2.03 3.60
C ILE A 94 7.56 -1.34 2.52
N ALA A 95 6.31 -1.73 2.37
CA ALA A 95 5.41 -1.10 1.41
C ALA A 95 4.81 0.19 1.99
N VAL A 96 4.91 1.29 1.25
CA VAL A 96 4.29 2.57 1.59
C VAL A 96 3.01 2.73 0.77
N GLY A 97 1.88 2.60 1.45
CA GLY A 97 0.54 2.62 0.87
C GLY A 97 0.03 1.26 0.41
N THR A 98 -1.28 1.08 0.51
CA THR A 98 -1.97 -0.14 0.06
C THR A 98 -1.87 -0.36 -1.45
N THR A 99 -1.64 0.69 -2.23
CA THR A 99 -1.32 0.62 -3.66
C THR A 99 -0.01 -0.13 -3.90
N SER A 100 1.06 0.22 -3.18
CA SER A 100 2.34 -0.49 -3.26
C SER A 100 2.22 -1.94 -2.80
N VAL A 101 1.45 -2.20 -1.72
CA VAL A 101 1.16 -3.57 -1.26
C VAL A 101 0.52 -4.38 -2.38
N ARG A 102 -0.55 -3.86 -3.00
CA ARG A 102 -1.28 -4.59 -4.05
C ARG A 102 -0.41 -4.84 -5.28
N THR A 103 0.43 -3.89 -5.67
CA THR A 103 1.40 -4.11 -6.75
C THR A 103 2.39 -5.21 -6.40
N LEU A 104 3.08 -5.09 -5.25
CA LEU A 104 4.09 -6.06 -4.84
C LEU A 104 3.51 -7.47 -4.69
N GLU A 105 2.36 -7.61 -4.04
CA GLU A 105 1.70 -8.92 -3.86
C GLU A 105 1.15 -9.51 -5.16
N SER A 106 0.75 -8.67 -6.13
CA SER A 106 0.34 -9.13 -7.45
C SER A 106 1.49 -9.75 -8.25
N PHE A 107 2.69 -9.23 -8.11
CA PHE A 107 3.89 -9.74 -8.77
C PHE A 107 4.72 -10.69 -7.91
N GLY A 108 4.40 -10.83 -6.62
CA GLY A 108 5.08 -11.72 -5.69
C GLY A 108 4.82 -13.20 -6.01
N ASN A 109 5.87 -14.01 -5.91
CA ASN A 109 5.86 -15.45 -6.12
C ASN A 109 5.86 -16.21 -4.78
N PRO A 110 5.43 -17.48 -4.75
CA PRO A 110 5.42 -18.29 -3.52
C PRO A 110 6.81 -18.54 -2.90
N ASP A 111 7.87 -18.36 -3.66
CA ASP A 111 9.26 -18.53 -3.23
C ASP A 111 9.88 -17.24 -2.66
N ASN A 112 9.07 -16.25 -2.32
CA ASN A 112 9.48 -14.91 -1.85
C ASN A 112 10.29 -14.10 -2.88
N THR A 113 10.18 -14.40 -4.17
CA THR A 113 10.70 -13.57 -5.25
C THR A 113 9.61 -12.68 -5.82
N ILE A 114 10.00 -11.68 -6.62
CA ILE A 114 9.07 -10.82 -7.35
C ILE A 114 9.39 -10.83 -8.84
N SER A 115 8.35 -10.92 -9.68
CA SER A 115 8.44 -10.82 -11.12
C SER A 115 8.38 -9.35 -11.57
N PHE A 116 8.79 -9.08 -12.81
CA PHE A 116 8.67 -7.78 -13.45
C PHE A 116 7.65 -7.82 -14.61
N GLY A 117 7.35 -6.65 -15.15
CA GLY A 117 6.44 -6.45 -16.26
C GLY A 117 5.22 -5.63 -15.92
N SER A 118 4.20 -5.71 -16.74
CA SER A 118 2.93 -5.01 -16.56
C SER A 118 1.75 -5.96 -16.71
N LYS A 119 0.72 -5.75 -15.92
CA LYS A 119 -0.53 -6.51 -15.98
C LYS A 119 -1.67 -5.78 -15.31
N ASP A 120 -2.87 -6.17 -15.66
CA ASP A 120 -4.05 -5.83 -14.88
C ASP A 120 -4.14 -6.73 -13.64
N THR A 121 -4.53 -6.15 -12.51
CA THR A 121 -4.70 -6.86 -11.23
C THR A 121 -6.02 -6.49 -10.58
N ASP A 122 -6.75 -7.48 -10.18
CA ASP A 122 -7.96 -7.42 -9.36
C ASP A 122 -7.72 -8.04 -7.97
N ILE A 123 -6.46 -8.07 -7.54
CA ILE A 123 -6.06 -8.71 -6.29
C ILE A 123 -6.91 -8.22 -5.11
N PHE A 124 -7.55 -9.16 -4.43
CA PHE A 124 -8.32 -8.93 -3.22
C PHE A 124 -7.61 -9.57 -2.04
N ILE A 125 -7.04 -8.74 -1.17
CA ILE A 125 -6.33 -9.18 0.02
C ILE A 125 -7.26 -9.01 1.24
N TYR A 126 -7.59 -10.14 1.89
CA TYR A 126 -8.48 -10.20 3.05
C TYR A 126 -7.97 -11.27 4.04
N PRO A 127 -8.49 -11.36 5.26
CA PRO A 127 -8.05 -12.36 6.24
C PRO A 127 -8.06 -13.79 5.68
N GLY A 128 -6.92 -14.49 5.79
CA GLY A 128 -6.65 -15.78 5.15
C GLY A 128 -5.75 -15.69 3.91
N TYR A 129 -5.41 -14.49 3.44
CA TYR A 129 -4.46 -14.30 2.35
C TYR A 129 -3.06 -14.78 2.74
N THR A 130 -2.38 -15.50 1.84
CA THR A 130 -0.99 -15.91 2.02
C THR A 130 -0.05 -14.86 1.45
N TRP A 131 0.62 -14.12 2.33
CA TRP A 131 1.58 -13.07 1.97
C TRP A 131 2.81 -13.65 1.29
N LYS A 132 3.27 -12.97 0.24
CA LYS A 132 4.34 -13.47 -0.63
C LYS A 132 5.61 -12.63 -0.56
N PHE A 133 5.49 -11.31 -0.46
CA PHE A 133 6.64 -10.46 -0.66
C PHE A 133 6.79 -9.31 0.36
N VAL A 134 5.70 -8.73 0.83
CA VAL A 134 5.70 -7.59 1.75
C VAL A 134 5.97 -8.03 3.19
N ASP A 135 6.92 -7.39 3.86
CA ASP A 135 7.30 -7.68 5.25
C ASP A 135 6.77 -6.65 6.25
N SER A 136 6.34 -5.48 5.78
CA SER A 136 5.83 -4.40 6.64
C SER A 136 5.06 -3.38 5.81
N ILE A 137 4.11 -2.69 6.42
CA ILE A 137 3.23 -1.74 5.73
C ILE A 137 3.20 -0.42 6.49
N ILE A 138 3.40 0.70 5.77
CA ILE A 138 3.10 2.05 6.25
C ILE A 138 1.88 2.55 5.48
N THR A 139 0.80 2.89 6.16
CA THR A 139 -0.44 3.32 5.53
C THR A 139 -1.25 4.27 6.41
N ASN A 140 -2.23 4.97 5.82
CA ASN A 140 -3.19 5.79 6.55
C ASN A 140 -4.21 4.91 7.28
N PHE A 141 -4.99 5.50 8.20
CA PHE A 141 -6.18 4.87 8.74
C PHE A 141 -7.31 4.85 7.70
N HIS A 142 -7.96 3.70 7.54
CA HIS A 142 -8.97 3.43 6.51
C HIS A 142 -10.39 3.44 7.07
N LEU A 143 -11.38 3.55 6.16
CA LEU A 143 -12.80 3.48 6.51
C LEU A 143 -13.21 2.09 7.01
N PRO A 144 -14.16 2.02 7.95
CA PRO A 144 -14.86 0.77 8.26
C PRO A 144 -15.50 0.17 7.00
N LYS A 145 -15.61 -1.14 6.96
CA LYS A 145 -16.19 -1.92 5.85
C LYS A 145 -15.51 -1.69 4.49
N SER A 146 -14.25 -1.23 4.47
CA SER A 146 -13.48 -1.07 3.23
C SER A 146 -12.59 -2.28 2.96
N THR A 147 -12.30 -2.53 1.68
CA THR A 147 -11.32 -3.54 1.24
C THR A 147 -9.92 -3.26 1.81
N LEU A 148 -9.60 -1.99 2.05
CA LEU A 148 -8.32 -1.57 2.62
C LEU A 148 -8.19 -1.95 4.09
N LEU A 149 -9.29 -1.87 4.87
CA LEU A 149 -9.30 -2.35 6.25
C LEU A 149 -9.13 -3.88 6.30
N MET A 150 -9.73 -4.60 5.34
CA MET A 150 -9.55 -6.05 5.22
C MET A 150 -8.09 -6.41 4.90
N LEU A 151 -7.43 -5.65 4.00
CA LEU A 151 -6.03 -5.84 3.66
C LEU A 151 -5.13 -5.74 4.89
N ILE A 152 -5.24 -4.67 5.68
CA ILE A 152 -4.41 -4.51 6.88
C ILE A 152 -4.77 -5.54 7.96
N SER A 153 -6.04 -5.94 8.07
CA SER A 153 -6.46 -7.00 8.98
C SER A 153 -5.92 -8.37 8.57
N SER A 154 -5.76 -8.61 7.27
CA SER A 154 -5.08 -9.81 6.75
C SER A 154 -3.61 -9.86 7.17
N PHE A 155 -2.95 -8.69 7.26
CA PHE A 155 -1.52 -8.61 7.60
C PHE A 155 -1.27 -8.73 9.11
N ALA A 156 -1.94 -7.91 9.91
CA ALA A 156 -1.70 -7.79 11.34
C ALA A 156 -2.55 -8.71 12.22
N GLY A 157 -3.63 -9.27 11.65
CA GLY A 157 -4.71 -9.89 12.41
C GLY A 157 -5.80 -8.88 12.80
N LYS A 158 -7.06 -9.33 12.75
CA LYS A 158 -8.23 -8.47 12.99
C LYS A 158 -8.21 -7.85 14.38
N GLU A 159 -7.90 -8.62 15.41
CA GLU A 159 -7.91 -8.17 16.81
C GLU A 159 -6.95 -7.00 17.04
N LYS A 160 -5.70 -7.11 16.55
CA LYS A 160 -4.70 -6.04 16.66
C LYS A 160 -5.11 -4.78 15.91
N VAL A 161 -5.74 -4.94 14.74
CA VAL A 161 -6.26 -3.80 13.98
C VAL A 161 -7.39 -3.13 14.73
N ASP A 162 -8.34 -3.89 15.28
CA ASP A 162 -9.45 -3.35 16.07
C ASP A 162 -8.93 -2.57 17.30
N GLU A 163 -7.94 -3.11 18.03
CA GLU A 163 -7.29 -2.42 19.15
C GLU A 163 -6.60 -1.12 18.72
N ALA A 164 -5.84 -1.15 17.62
CA ALA A 164 -5.16 0.04 17.10
C ALA A 164 -6.17 1.11 16.66
N TYR A 165 -7.28 0.72 16.04
CA TYR A 165 -8.34 1.66 15.64
C TYR A 165 -9.09 2.23 16.84
N LYS A 166 -9.38 1.42 17.85
CA LYS A 166 -9.97 1.90 19.12
C LYS A 166 -9.05 2.94 19.76
N TYR A 167 -7.77 2.62 19.90
CA TYR A 167 -6.77 3.55 20.43
C TYR A 167 -6.71 4.86 19.62
N ALA A 168 -6.71 4.77 18.29
CA ALA A 168 -6.65 5.93 17.42
C ALA A 168 -7.87 6.84 17.59
N VAL A 169 -9.08 6.28 17.70
CA VAL A 169 -10.32 7.04 17.94
C VAL A 169 -10.30 7.72 19.31
N GLU A 170 -9.94 6.99 20.37
CA GLU A 170 -9.85 7.52 21.74
C GLU A 170 -8.82 8.65 21.87
N ASN A 171 -7.72 8.58 21.11
CA ASN A 171 -6.65 9.57 21.10
C ASN A 171 -6.78 10.60 19.96
N LYS A 172 -7.94 10.68 19.30
CA LYS A 172 -8.27 11.70 18.28
C LYS A 172 -7.29 11.74 17.10
N PHE A 173 -6.79 10.58 16.68
CA PHE A 173 -6.01 10.48 15.45
C PHE A 173 -6.88 10.87 14.24
N ARG A 174 -6.25 11.45 13.25
CA ARG A 174 -6.92 11.83 11.99
C ARG A 174 -6.92 10.66 11.03
N PHE A 175 -8.01 10.52 10.32
CA PHE A 175 -8.24 9.41 9.39
C PHE A 175 -8.17 9.89 7.93
N PHE A 176 -8.08 8.95 6.99
CA PHE A 176 -8.07 9.12 5.54
C PHE A 176 -6.82 9.80 4.97
N SER A 177 -6.99 10.41 3.79
CA SER A 177 -5.90 10.87 2.89
C SER A 177 -4.92 11.85 3.52
N PHE A 178 -5.38 12.72 4.42
CA PHE A 178 -4.56 13.70 5.13
C PHE A 178 -4.49 13.42 6.65
N GLY A 179 -4.88 12.23 7.02
CA GLY A 179 -4.85 11.77 8.40
C GLY A 179 -3.45 11.33 8.84
N ASP A 180 -3.42 10.67 9.97
CA ASP A 180 -2.21 10.10 10.53
C ASP A 180 -1.91 8.74 9.88
N ALA A 181 -0.68 8.24 10.05
CA ALA A 181 -0.24 6.97 9.51
C ALA A 181 -0.02 5.93 10.61
N MET A 182 -0.13 4.68 10.23
CA MET A 182 0.28 3.54 11.05
C MET A 182 1.42 2.80 10.36
N TRP A 183 2.30 2.22 11.15
CA TRP A 183 3.32 1.29 10.71
C TRP A 183 3.03 -0.10 11.27
N ILE A 184 2.72 -1.03 10.38
CA ILE A 184 2.35 -2.41 10.67
C ILE A 184 3.56 -3.29 10.39
N LYS A 185 3.97 -4.07 11.41
CA LYS A 185 5.16 -4.96 11.37
C LYS A 185 4.74 -6.40 11.54
#